data_77b76d830f0b93a677af3ff164ba5d74
#
_entry.id   77b76d830f0b93a677af3ff164ba5d74
#
_cell.length_a   1.000
_cell.length_b   1.000
_cell.length_c   1.000
_cell.angle_alpha   90.00
_cell.angle_beta   90.00
_cell.angle_gamma   90.00
#
_symmetry.space_group_name_H-M   'P 1'
#
loop_
_entity.id
_entity.type
_entity.pdbx_description
1 polymer ?
#
loop_
_entity_poly.entity_id
_entity_poly.type
_entity_poly.pdbx_seq_one_letter_code
_entity_poly.pdbx_strand_id
1 'polypeptide(L)'
;MVKIVLKRIVKILKWIGIVILGLIIVLLIIRCIGKMYYNRTPDGGINETMYVDINGTKQWISIYGQDKDNPVLLYIHGGPFAPTSWADWGVWRKLSADFTVVNWDQRGYGHNYPKYRVTEPITADDMIADGKALTDFLCDYLGKEKITLFGHSMDSIYAANLALDHPEKYDAVIVGALIVDEQESRRRYKEYQLAQTVNDPEMHAAVEQIDPAKEITEQEEIYQQLMANGYATIEDIFAEAETSIVKSIWMNPYCTFGEQYNMIFADTTEYDKMVTGGSIHGEAYGEQLSIANRTQYQVPFYLIQGKNDHNVGTMVEVAVEYYEKVEAPDKDICLVEGGHISPLLCCDQLAAFVHKIDEKQK
;
A
#
# COMPACT_ATOMS: atom_id res chain seq x y z
N MET A 1 -22.40 -57.44 -2.27
CA MET A 1 -21.59 -56.63 -1.36
C MET A 1 -21.19 -55.27 -1.99
N VAL A 2 -20.53 -55.23 -3.13
CA VAL A 2 -20.04 -53.99 -3.79
C VAL A 2 -21.16 -52.96 -4.05
N LYS A 3 -22.31 -53.33 -4.56
CA LYS A 3 -23.45 -52.40 -4.82
C LYS A 3 -24.00 -51.74 -3.55
N ILE A 4 -23.95 -52.43 -2.41
CA ILE A 4 -24.41 -51.85 -1.11
C ILE A 4 -23.40 -50.84 -0.59
N VAL A 5 -22.11 -51.16 -0.68
CA VAL A 5 -21.02 -50.23 -0.30
C VAL A 5 -21.07 -48.98 -1.16
N LEU A 6 -21.20 -49.11 -2.48
CA LEU A 6 -21.32 -48.00 -3.41
C LEU A 6 -22.50 -47.04 -3.07
N LYS A 7 -23.68 -47.62 -2.78
CA LYS A 7 -24.85 -46.85 -2.36
C LYS A 7 -24.61 -46.08 -1.05
N ARG A 8 -23.87 -46.65 -0.09
CA ARG A 8 -23.52 -45.96 1.16
C ARG A 8 -22.54 -44.82 0.90
N ILE A 9 -21.52 -45.05 0.07
CA ILE A 9 -20.55 -44.00 -0.32
C ILE A 9 -21.28 -42.84 -1.00
N VAL A 10 -22.13 -43.08 -1.97
CA VAL A 10 -22.92 -42.05 -2.67
C VAL A 10 -23.79 -41.26 -1.69
N LYS A 11 -24.42 -41.95 -0.71
CA LYS A 11 -25.21 -41.28 0.33
C LYS A 11 -24.35 -40.39 1.22
N ILE A 12 -23.16 -40.83 1.61
CA ILE A 12 -22.22 -40.03 2.43
C ILE A 12 -21.77 -38.79 1.64
N LEU A 13 -21.33 -38.98 0.39
CA LEU A 13 -20.92 -37.88 -0.48
C LEU A 13 -22.04 -36.83 -0.68
N LYS A 14 -23.29 -37.29 -0.84
CA LYS A 14 -24.45 -36.40 -0.93
C LYS A 14 -24.61 -35.57 0.34
N TRP A 15 -24.50 -36.15 1.54
CA TRP A 15 -24.60 -35.42 2.79
C TRP A 15 -23.45 -34.47 3.01
N ILE A 16 -22.22 -34.86 2.66
CA ILE A 16 -21.05 -33.97 2.66
C ILE A 16 -21.31 -32.78 1.74
N GLY A 17 -21.81 -33.02 0.53
CA GLY A 17 -22.14 -31.93 -0.40
C GLY A 17 -23.22 -30.97 0.13
N ILE A 18 -24.25 -31.49 0.81
CA ILE A 18 -25.30 -30.68 1.44
C ILE A 18 -24.72 -29.82 2.57
N VAL A 19 -23.85 -30.39 3.42
CA VAL A 19 -23.20 -29.66 4.51
C VAL A 19 -22.29 -28.54 3.95
N ILE A 20 -21.47 -28.87 2.95
CA ILE A 20 -20.60 -27.89 2.29
C ILE A 20 -21.43 -26.74 1.68
N LEU A 21 -22.50 -27.08 0.96
CA LEU A 21 -23.40 -26.06 0.38
C LEU A 21 -24.03 -25.20 1.47
N GLY A 22 -24.46 -25.79 2.59
CA GLY A 22 -24.99 -25.06 3.73
C GLY A 22 -23.98 -24.09 4.32
N LEU A 23 -22.72 -24.51 4.50
CA LEU A 23 -21.63 -23.65 4.97
C LEU A 23 -21.35 -22.51 4.01
N ILE A 24 -21.31 -22.77 2.69
CA ILE A 24 -21.12 -21.73 1.68
C ILE A 24 -22.25 -20.69 1.76
N ILE A 25 -23.51 -21.13 1.88
CA ILE A 25 -24.66 -20.21 2.01
C ILE A 25 -24.51 -19.33 3.27
N VAL A 26 -24.15 -19.93 4.40
CA VAL A 26 -23.92 -19.17 5.65
C VAL A 26 -22.82 -18.14 5.47
N LEU A 27 -21.68 -18.50 4.87
CA LEU A 27 -20.59 -17.58 4.59
C LEU A 27 -21.02 -16.43 3.66
N LEU A 28 -21.79 -16.72 2.62
CA LEU A 28 -22.33 -15.70 1.73
C LEU A 28 -23.29 -14.74 2.44
N ILE A 29 -24.12 -15.26 3.35
CA ILE A 29 -25.01 -14.42 4.17
C ILE A 29 -24.19 -13.52 5.09
N ILE A 30 -23.17 -14.06 5.77
CA ILE A 30 -22.25 -13.26 6.62
C ILE A 30 -21.57 -12.17 5.78
N ARG A 31 -21.08 -12.49 4.59
CA ARG A 31 -20.51 -11.50 3.66
C ARG A 31 -21.52 -10.41 3.30
N CYS A 32 -22.72 -10.80 2.91
CA CYS A 32 -23.77 -9.86 2.52
C CYS A 32 -24.13 -8.91 3.66
N ILE A 33 -24.34 -9.44 4.87
CA ILE A 33 -24.61 -8.63 6.06
C ILE A 33 -23.44 -7.71 6.40
N GLY A 34 -22.20 -8.24 6.33
CA GLY A 34 -20.99 -7.45 6.57
C GLY A 34 -20.86 -6.29 5.58
N LYS A 35 -21.01 -6.57 4.29
CA LYS A 35 -21.00 -5.51 3.26
C LYS A 35 -22.06 -4.45 3.50
N MET A 36 -23.29 -4.84 3.79
CA MET A 36 -24.38 -3.90 4.09
C MET A 36 -24.08 -3.05 5.32
N TYR A 37 -23.50 -3.66 6.36
CA TYR A 37 -23.15 -2.95 7.59
C TYR A 37 -22.02 -1.93 7.34
N TYR A 38 -20.94 -2.35 6.68
CA TYR A 38 -19.77 -1.51 6.44
C TYR A 38 -19.95 -0.53 5.26
N ASN A 39 -20.97 -0.69 4.44
CA ASN A 39 -21.29 0.25 3.36
C ASN A 39 -22.26 1.36 3.81
N ARG A 40 -22.52 1.51 5.10
CA ARG A 40 -23.39 2.59 5.61
C ARG A 40 -22.63 3.91 5.62
N THR A 41 -23.29 4.94 5.16
CA THR A 41 -22.81 6.31 5.35
C THR A 41 -23.08 6.73 6.79
N PRO A 42 -22.09 7.24 7.53
CA PRO A 42 -22.28 7.80 8.86
C PRO A 42 -23.21 9.03 8.83
N ASP A 43 -23.93 9.28 9.91
CA ASP A 43 -24.74 10.50 10.05
C ASP A 43 -23.82 11.73 10.02
N GLY A 44 -24.03 12.63 9.06
CA GLY A 44 -23.15 13.79 8.81
C GLY A 44 -21.85 13.48 8.06
N GLY A 45 -21.56 12.20 7.80
CA GLY A 45 -20.37 11.75 7.10
C GLY A 45 -20.55 11.56 5.60
N ILE A 46 -19.55 10.91 5.01
CA ILE A 46 -19.48 10.57 3.57
C ILE A 46 -19.06 9.11 3.39
N ASN A 47 -19.64 8.41 2.42
CA ASN A 47 -19.22 7.07 1.98
C ASN A 47 -19.56 6.91 0.49
N GLU A 48 -18.58 7.14 -0.37
CA GLU A 48 -18.77 7.17 -1.82
C GLU A 48 -17.64 6.41 -2.52
N THR A 49 -17.95 5.89 -3.71
CA THR A 49 -16.95 5.34 -4.64
C THR A 49 -17.24 5.85 -6.04
N MET A 50 -16.21 6.19 -6.79
CA MET A 50 -16.37 6.69 -8.14
C MET A 50 -15.12 6.44 -9.00
N TYR A 51 -15.32 6.52 -10.32
CA TYR A 51 -14.23 6.65 -11.28
C TYR A 51 -14.05 8.12 -11.66
N VAL A 52 -12.88 8.65 -11.41
CA VAL A 52 -12.49 10.02 -11.78
C VAL A 52 -11.69 9.97 -13.09
N ASP A 53 -11.88 10.96 -13.95
CA ASP A 53 -11.02 11.12 -15.13
C ASP A 53 -9.80 11.94 -14.76
N ILE A 54 -8.65 11.26 -14.69
CA ILE A 54 -7.39 11.85 -14.28
C ILE A 54 -6.42 11.73 -15.46
N ASN A 55 -6.05 12.85 -16.05
CA ASN A 55 -5.12 12.92 -17.18
C ASN A 55 -5.46 11.93 -18.31
N GLY A 56 -6.77 11.82 -18.63
CA GLY A 56 -7.29 10.95 -19.70
C GLY A 56 -7.40 9.48 -19.34
N THR A 57 -7.17 9.09 -18.08
CA THR A 57 -7.39 7.73 -17.58
C THR A 57 -8.50 7.71 -16.54
N LYS A 58 -9.32 6.64 -16.55
CA LYS A 58 -10.31 6.40 -15.50
C LYS A 58 -9.63 5.75 -14.31
N GLN A 59 -9.69 6.41 -13.16
CA GLN A 59 -9.09 5.93 -11.93
C GLN A 59 -10.13 5.89 -10.81
N TRP A 60 -10.16 4.79 -10.08
CA TRP A 60 -11.13 4.55 -9.03
C TRP A 60 -10.66 5.14 -7.71
N ILE A 61 -11.61 5.73 -6.98
CA ILE A 61 -11.41 6.18 -5.61
C ILE A 61 -12.56 5.72 -4.71
N SER A 62 -12.26 5.55 -3.42
CA SER A 62 -13.26 5.52 -2.36
C SER A 62 -13.04 6.67 -1.40
N ILE A 63 -14.13 7.27 -0.92
CA ILE A 63 -14.12 8.38 0.04
C ILE A 63 -14.93 7.95 1.24
N TYR A 64 -14.32 7.97 2.43
CA TYR A 64 -15.02 7.65 3.66
C TYR A 64 -14.58 8.55 4.82
N GLY A 65 -15.56 9.18 5.48
CA GLY A 65 -15.35 10.00 6.67
C GLY A 65 -16.57 9.95 7.59
N GLN A 66 -16.36 10.00 8.90
CA GLN A 66 -17.45 10.07 9.87
C GLN A 66 -18.09 11.47 9.91
N ASP A 67 -17.32 12.48 9.57
CA ASP A 67 -17.77 13.85 9.37
C ASP A 67 -17.20 14.35 8.03
N LYS A 68 -18.06 14.85 7.13
CA LYS A 68 -17.66 15.41 5.83
C LYS A 68 -16.82 16.69 5.97
N ASP A 69 -16.90 17.35 7.12
CA ASP A 69 -16.16 18.59 7.39
C ASP A 69 -14.75 18.32 7.92
N ASN A 70 -14.40 17.07 8.24
CA ASN A 70 -13.04 16.67 8.58
C ASN A 70 -12.02 17.02 7.48
N PRO A 71 -10.75 17.27 7.83
CA PRO A 71 -9.68 17.36 6.85
C PRO A 71 -9.63 16.10 5.98
N VAL A 72 -9.13 16.25 4.75
CA VAL A 72 -9.03 15.14 3.79
C VAL A 72 -7.65 14.53 3.87
N LEU A 73 -7.59 13.20 3.92
CA LEU A 73 -6.35 12.44 3.82
C LEU A 73 -6.40 11.57 2.56
N LEU A 74 -5.53 11.87 1.59
CA LEU A 74 -5.34 11.05 0.40
C LEU A 74 -4.27 9.99 0.68
N TYR A 75 -4.68 8.73 0.69
CA TYR A 75 -3.76 7.60 0.76
C TYR A 75 -3.31 7.18 -0.64
N ILE A 76 -1.98 7.12 -0.81
CA ILE A 76 -1.32 6.68 -2.03
C ILE A 76 -0.61 5.36 -1.70
N HIS A 77 -1.12 4.27 -2.27
CA HIS A 77 -0.66 2.91 -1.95
C HIS A 77 0.70 2.61 -2.56
N GLY A 78 1.46 1.71 -1.93
CA GLY A 78 2.73 1.25 -2.45
C GLY A 78 2.63 0.33 -3.67
N GLY A 79 3.75 -0.18 -4.08
CA GLY A 79 3.79 -1.07 -5.24
C GLY A 79 5.19 -1.37 -5.73
N PRO A 80 5.44 -1.39 -7.03
CA PRO A 80 4.65 -0.69 -8.07
C PRO A 80 3.26 -1.32 -8.23
N PHE A 81 2.28 -0.44 -8.33
CA PHE A 81 0.94 -0.81 -8.80
C PHE A 81 0.25 -1.93 -8.03
N ALA A 82 0.49 -2.02 -6.71
CA ALA A 82 -0.12 -3.01 -5.84
C ALA A 82 -1.29 -2.39 -5.04
N PRO A 83 -2.47 -2.19 -5.64
CA PRO A 83 -3.60 -1.60 -4.97
C PRO A 83 -3.99 -2.44 -3.77
N THR A 84 -4.28 -1.79 -2.66
CA THR A 84 -4.64 -2.45 -1.39
C THR A 84 -6.13 -2.37 -1.09
N SER A 85 -6.91 -1.71 -1.95
CA SER A 85 -8.36 -1.49 -1.81
C SER A 85 -9.19 -2.75 -1.59
N TRP A 86 -8.67 -3.92 -2.00
CA TRP A 86 -9.31 -5.22 -1.76
C TRP A 86 -9.30 -5.64 -0.28
N ALA A 87 -8.43 -5.05 0.58
CA ALA A 87 -8.24 -5.47 1.97
C ALA A 87 -8.10 -4.32 3.00
N ASP A 88 -7.69 -3.12 2.60
CA ASP A 88 -7.23 -2.06 3.51
C ASP A 88 -8.34 -1.16 4.11
N TRP A 89 -9.57 -1.27 3.64
CA TRP A 89 -10.68 -0.43 4.11
C TRP A 89 -10.83 -0.40 5.64
N GLY A 90 -10.44 -1.49 6.31
CA GLY A 90 -10.51 -1.59 7.77
C GLY A 90 -9.51 -0.69 8.48
N VAL A 91 -8.33 -0.47 7.88
CA VAL A 91 -7.31 0.48 8.35
C VAL A 91 -7.87 1.90 8.29
N TRP A 92 -8.36 2.28 7.11
CA TRP A 92 -8.84 3.64 6.87
C TRP A 92 -10.07 4.00 7.70
N ARG A 93 -10.89 3.02 8.08
CA ARG A 93 -12.02 3.22 8.99
C ARG A 93 -11.59 3.69 10.39
N LYS A 94 -10.42 3.30 10.86
CA LYS A 94 -9.89 3.77 12.15
C LYS A 94 -9.49 5.25 12.11
N LEU A 95 -9.06 5.75 10.96
CA LEU A 95 -8.69 7.16 10.77
C LEU A 95 -9.90 8.05 10.49
N SER A 96 -11.07 7.48 10.20
CA SER A 96 -12.22 8.22 9.69
C SER A 96 -12.95 9.09 10.73
N ALA A 97 -12.56 9.03 11.99
CA ALA A 97 -13.02 9.96 13.02
C ALA A 97 -12.36 11.34 12.89
N ASP A 98 -11.10 11.36 12.45
CA ASP A 98 -10.28 12.56 12.35
C ASP A 98 -10.19 13.07 10.90
N PHE A 99 -10.23 12.17 9.92
CA PHE A 99 -10.07 12.48 8.50
C PHE A 99 -11.20 11.93 7.63
N THR A 100 -11.53 12.63 6.57
CA THR A 100 -12.17 12.05 5.40
C THR A 100 -11.08 11.39 4.56
N VAL A 101 -11.01 10.05 4.63
CA VAL A 101 -9.97 9.27 3.98
C VAL A 101 -10.36 8.94 2.54
N VAL A 102 -9.47 9.25 1.61
CA VAL A 102 -9.57 8.88 0.20
C VAL A 102 -8.57 7.79 -0.10
N ASN A 103 -9.05 6.63 -0.54
CA ASN A 103 -8.22 5.55 -1.05
C ASN A 103 -8.28 5.56 -2.57
N TRP A 104 -7.13 5.46 -3.23
CA TRP A 104 -6.97 5.64 -4.66
C TRP A 104 -6.36 4.38 -5.29
N ASP A 105 -7.06 3.77 -6.23
CA ASP A 105 -6.46 2.79 -7.13
C ASP A 105 -5.86 3.54 -8.33
N GLN A 106 -4.56 3.52 -8.43
CA GLN A 106 -3.80 4.24 -9.45
C GLN A 106 -4.09 3.70 -10.86
N ARG A 107 -3.67 4.47 -11.89
CA ARG A 107 -3.93 4.17 -13.30
C ARG A 107 -3.64 2.72 -13.67
N GLY A 108 -4.61 2.05 -14.29
CA GLY A 108 -4.46 0.70 -14.83
C GLY A 108 -4.54 -0.46 -13.85
N TYR A 109 -4.60 -0.23 -12.53
CA TYR A 109 -4.60 -1.25 -11.50
C TYR A 109 -5.84 -1.24 -10.62
N GLY A 110 -5.97 -2.22 -9.75
CA GLY A 110 -7.09 -2.35 -8.85
C GLY A 110 -8.43 -2.46 -9.54
N HIS A 111 -9.40 -1.65 -9.15
CA HIS A 111 -10.71 -1.56 -9.81
C HIS A 111 -10.63 -1.08 -11.27
N ASN A 112 -9.51 -0.48 -11.68
CA ASN A 112 -9.32 -0.02 -13.04
C ASN A 112 -8.98 -1.18 -13.99
N TYR A 113 -8.35 -2.23 -13.50
CA TYR A 113 -7.98 -3.41 -14.30
C TYR A 113 -9.13 -4.44 -14.36
N PRO A 114 -9.40 -5.08 -15.48
CA PRO A 114 -8.78 -4.88 -16.80
C PRO A 114 -9.46 -3.81 -17.68
N LYS A 115 -10.57 -3.22 -17.21
CA LYS A 115 -11.45 -2.37 -18.04
C LYS A 115 -10.80 -1.06 -18.47
N TYR A 116 -10.04 -0.44 -17.60
CA TYR A 116 -9.37 0.85 -17.79
C TYR A 116 -7.84 0.70 -17.70
N ARG A 117 -7.33 -0.42 -18.21
CA ARG A 117 -5.89 -0.65 -18.29
C ARG A 117 -5.20 0.35 -19.20
N VAL A 118 -3.97 0.70 -18.88
CA VAL A 118 -3.10 1.51 -19.75
C VAL A 118 -2.50 0.65 -20.86
N THR A 119 -2.02 1.29 -21.91
CA THR A 119 -1.42 0.63 -23.09
C THR A 119 0.02 1.06 -23.33
N GLU A 120 0.54 1.96 -22.53
CA GLU A 120 1.89 2.51 -22.59
C GLU A 120 2.55 2.38 -21.20
N PRO A 121 3.88 2.37 -21.12
CA PRO A 121 4.60 2.43 -19.85
C PRO A 121 4.19 3.65 -19.04
N ILE A 122 4.17 3.49 -17.72
CA ILE A 122 3.89 4.58 -16.77
C ILE A 122 5.22 5.19 -16.34
N THR A 123 5.31 6.50 -16.37
CA THR A 123 6.49 7.26 -15.96
C THR A 123 6.30 7.90 -14.57
N ALA A 124 7.40 8.33 -13.97
CA ALA A 124 7.37 9.12 -12.73
C ALA A 124 6.55 10.41 -12.88
N ASP A 125 6.70 11.09 -14.01
CA ASP A 125 5.96 12.30 -14.33
C ASP A 125 4.45 12.04 -14.43
N ASP A 126 4.05 10.89 -14.97
CA ASP A 126 2.64 10.47 -14.99
C ASP A 126 2.07 10.33 -13.58
N MET A 127 2.83 9.69 -12.67
CA MET A 127 2.38 9.46 -11.30
C MET A 127 2.28 10.76 -10.50
N ILE A 128 3.26 11.66 -10.63
CA ILE A 128 3.22 12.98 -10.00
C ILE A 128 2.06 13.81 -10.58
N ALA A 129 1.90 13.82 -11.91
CA ALA A 129 0.81 14.54 -12.55
C ALA A 129 -0.57 14.01 -12.12
N ASP A 130 -0.73 12.69 -11.97
CA ASP A 130 -1.98 12.08 -11.51
C ASP A 130 -2.27 12.42 -10.05
N GLY A 131 -1.28 12.34 -9.17
CA GLY A 131 -1.42 12.70 -7.77
C GLY A 131 -1.85 14.17 -7.61
N LYS A 132 -1.25 15.07 -8.40
CA LYS A 132 -1.63 16.48 -8.42
C LYS A 132 -3.06 16.68 -8.96
N ALA A 133 -3.40 16.06 -10.08
CA ALA A 133 -4.73 16.21 -10.68
C ALA A 133 -5.84 15.64 -9.78
N LEU A 134 -5.57 14.51 -9.10
CA LEU A 134 -6.48 13.96 -8.10
C LEU A 134 -6.62 14.89 -6.90
N THR A 135 -5.53 15.49 -6.43
CA THR A 135 -5.56 16.50 -5.36
C THR A 135 -6.46 17.68 -5.74
N ASP A 136 -6.28 18.25 -6.94
CA ASP A 136 -7.10 19.36 -7.44
C ASP A 136 -8.60 18.96 -7.50
N PHE A 137 -8.89 17.74 -8.02
CA PHE A 137 -10.25 17.22 -8.04
C PHE A 137 -10.84 17.08 -6.62
N LEU A 138 -10.10 16.53 -5.67
CA LEU A 138 -10.58 16.32 -4.30
C LEU A 138 -10.82 17.65 -3.57
N CYS A 139 -9.95 18.63 -3.75
CA CYS A 139 -10.14 19.96 -3.21
C CYS A 139 -11.45 20.58 -3.71
N ASP A 140 -11.68 20.53 -5.02
CA ASP A 140 -12.91 21.06 -5.62
C ASP A 140 -14.15 20.27 -5.18
N TYR A 141 -14.08 18.92 -5.20
CA TYR A 141 -15.20 18.05 -4.91
C TYR A 141 -15.66 18.11 -3.45
N LEU A 142 -14.69 18.17 -2.51
CA LEU A 142 -14.95 18.18 -1.07
C LEU A 142 -14.94 19.59 -0.46
N GLY A 143 -14.71 20.63 -1.27
CA GLY A 143 -14.71 22.02 -0.82
C GLY A 143 -13.57 22.34 0.14
N LYS A 144 -12.39 21.78 -0.10
CA LYS A 144 -11.18 21.99 0.71
C LYS A 144 -10.15 22.80 -0.06
N GLU A 145 -9.39 23.64 0.63
CA GLU A 145 -8.30 24.40 0.01
C GLU A 145 -7.05 23.51 -0.14
N LYS A 146 -6.81 22.66 0.83
CA LYS A 146 -5.67 21.74 0.93
C LYS A 146 -6.10 20.38 1.44
N ILE A 147 -5.22 19.37 1.27
CA ILE A 147 -5.41 18.03 1.80
C ILE A 147 -4.11 17.51 2.45
N THR A 148 -4.21 16.49 3.27
CA THR A 148 -3.05 15.75 3.80
C THR A 148 -2.74 14.58 2.88
N LEU A 149 -1.46 14.34 2.58
CA LEU A 149 -1.00 13.16 1.86
C LEU A 149 -0.54 12.08 2.84
N PHE A 150 -0.82 10.82 2.50
CA PHE A 150 -0.17 9.67 3.11
C PHE A 150 0.31 8.72 2.03
N GLY A 151 1.62 8.68 1.80
CA GLY A 151 2.28 7.74 0.90
C GLY A 151 2.95 6.60 1.66
N HIS A 152 2.81 5.35 1.17
CA HIS A 152 3.44 4.19 1.77
C HIS A 152 4.33 3.47 0.78
N SER A 153 5.52 2.99 1.24
CA SER A 153 6.46 2.23 0.42
C SER A 153 6.86 3.05 -0.82
N MET A 154 6.73 2.49 -2.01
CA MET A 154 7.00 3.18 -3.26
C MET A 154 6.39 4.56 -3.33
N ASP A 155 5.13 4.69 -3.00
CA ASP A 155 4.44 5.97 -3.18
C ASP A 155 4.70 6.96 -2.03
N SER A 156 5.52 6.58 -1.06
CA SER A 156 6.07 7.52 -0.09
C SER A 156 6.95 8.58 -0.76
N ILE A 157 7.72 8.18 -1.79
CA ILE A 157 8.56 9.12 -2.53
C ILE A 157 7.72 10.04 -3.43
N TYR A 158 6.59 9.55 -3.99
CA TYR A 158 5.66 10.42 -4.73
C TYR A 158 4.98 11.43 -3.80
N ALA A 159 4.47 10.98 -2.65
CA ALA A 159 3.88 11.89 -1.66
C ALA A 159 4.87 12.96 -1.19
N ALA A 160 6.13 12.57 -0.94
CA ALA A 160 7.20 13.49 -0.57
C ALA A 160 7.48 14.53 -1.68
N ASN A 161 7.62 14.08 -2.94
CA ASN A 161 7.84 14.96 -4.08
C ASN A 161 6.65 15.90 -4.32
N LEU A 162 5.41 15.41 -4.26
CA LEU A 162 4.21 16.25 -4.37
C LEU A 162 4.21 17.36 -3.31
N ALA A 163 4.53 17.04 -2.05
CA ALA A 163 4.58 18.01 -0.98
C ALA A 163 5.74 19.04 -1.12
N LEU A 164 6.88 18.61 -1.70
CA LEU A 164 8.00 19.47 -2.00
C LEU A 164 7.75 20.42 -3.17
N ASP A 165 7.07 19.92 -4.21
CA ASP A 165 6.87 20.67 -5.46
C ASP A 165 5.60 21.52 -5.44
N HIS A 166 4.59 21.16 -4.63
CA HIS A 166 3.29 21.80 -4.56
C HIS A 166 2.81 22.07 -3.12
N PRO A 167 3.65 22.71 -2.26
CA PRO A 167 3.32 22.91 -0.84
C PRO A 167 2.03 23.69 -0.60
N GLU A 168 1.59 24.48 -1.57
CA GLU A 168 0.35 25.24 -1.51
C GLU A 168 -0.91 24.35 -1.55
N LYS A 169 -0.78 23.07 -1.91
CA LYS A 169 -1.88 22.10 -2.02
C LYS A 169 -2.06 21.24 -0.78
N TYR A 170 -1.08 21.22 0.12
CA TYR A 170 -1.05 20.25 1.21
C TYR A 170 -0.99 20.89 2.58
N ASP A 171 -1.72 20.32 3.53
CA ASP A 171 -1.66 20.66 4.95
C ASP A 171 -0.50 19.97 5.64
N ALA A 172 -0.21 18.74 5.21
CA ALA A 172 0.92 17.94 5.68
C ALA A 172 1.21 16.78 4.71
N VAL A 173 2.38 16.17 4.87
CA VAL A 173 2.74 14.90 4.26
C VAL A 173 3.11 13.88 5.34
N ILE A 174 2.49 12.71 5.27
CA ILE A 174 2.81 11.54 6.07
C ILE A 174 3.44 10.52 5.13
N VAL A 175 4.58 9.97 5.49
CA VAL A 175 5.26 8.93 4.71
C VAL A 175 5.48 7.69 5.57
N GLY A 176 5.16 6.52 5.02
CA GLY A 176 5.36 5.23 5.67
C GLY A 176 6.27 4.34 4.85
N ALA A 177 7.19 3.61 5.50
CA ALA A 177 8.18 2.79 4.80
C ALA A 177 8.88 3.60 3.69
N LEU A 178 9.55 4.70 4.10
CA LEU A 178 9.98 5.78 3.21
C LEU A 178 11.10 5.34 2.26
N ILE A 179 10.90 5.58 0.97
CA ILE A 179 11.96 5.57 -0.04
C ILE A 179 12.56 6.97 -0.13
N VAL A 180 13.84 7.08 0.14
CA VAL A 180 14.62 8.33 0.07
C VAL A 180 15.45 8.38 -1.21
N ASP A 181 16.24 7.33 -1.39
CA ASP A 181 17.13 7.11 -2.50
C ASP A 181 17.30 5.60 -2.66
N GLU A 182 16.92 5.09 -3.80
CA GLU A 182 16.88 3.65 -4.03
C GLU A 182 18.28 3.04 -4.12
N GLN A 183 19.21 3.75 -4.74
CA GLN A 183 20.60 3.25 -4.86
C GLN A 183 21.28 3.18 -3.49
N GLU A 184 21.10 4.20 -2.64
CA GLU A 184 21.62 4.19 -1.26
C GLU A 184 20.95 3.08 -0.44
N SER A 185 19.63 2.88 -0.58
CA SER A 185 18.92 1.78 0.09
C SER A 185 19.47 0.41 -0.33
N ARG A 186 19.73 0.19 -1.63
CA ARG A 186 20.34 -1.05 -2.14
C ARG A 186 21.76 -1.26 -1.58
N ARG A 187 22.54 -0.18 -1.45
CA ARG A 187 23.87 -0.23 -0.86
C ARG A 187 23.81 -0.63 0.62
N ARG A 188 22.92 -0.02 1.40
CA ARG A 188 22.71 -0.35 2.83
C ARG A 188 22.16 -1.75 3.02
N TYR A 189 21.25 -2.17 2.14
CA TYR A 189 20.72 -3.54 2.14
C TYR A 189 21.84 -4.56 1.95
N LYS A 190 22.75 -4.36 1.00
CA LYS A 190 23.91 -5.22 0.82
C LYS A 190 24.76 -5.30 2.09
N GLU A 191 25.06 -4.18 2.72
CA GLU A 191 25.83 -4.13 3.96
C GLU A 191 25.14 -4.90 5.10
N TYR A 192 23.83 -4.71 5.24
CA TYR A 192 23.01 -5.44 6.19
C TYR A 192 23.07 -6.96 5.94
N GLN A 193 22.86 -7.39 4.70
CA GLN A 193 22.89 -8.81 4.35
C GLN A 193 24.28 -9.45 4.54
N LEU A 194 25.35 -8.74 4.26
CA LEU A 194 26.71 -9.21 4.56
C LEU A 194 26.90 -9.47 6.06
N ALA A 195 26.35 -8.62 6.91
CA ALA A 195 26.39 -8.81 8.36
C ALA A 195 25.54 -10.02 8.81
N GLN A 196 24.37 -10.23 8.20
CA GLN A 196 23.50 -11.37 8.52
C GLN A 196 24.10 -12.72 8.07
N THR A 197 24.79 -12.74 6.94
CA THR A 197 25.31 -13.98 6.31
C THR A 197 26.72 -14.35 6.75
N VAL A 198 27.33 -13.66 7.71
CA VAL A 198 28.72 -13.86 8.14
C VAL A 198 29.07 -15.34 8.54
N ASN A 199 28.06 -16.08 9.02
CA ASN A 199 28.20 -17.48 9.42
C ASN A 199 27.73 -18.48 8.36
N ASP A 200 27.37 -18.01 7.17
CA ASP A 200 26.92 -18.79 6.03
C ASP A 200 27.78 -18.44 4.80
N PRO A 201 28.88 -19.15 4.57
CA PRO A 201 29.84 -18.81 3.53
C PRO A 201 29.26 -18.83 2.11
N GLU A 202 28.24 -19.66 1.84
CA GLU A 202 27.59 -19.75 0.54
C GLU A 202 26.73 -18.50 0.28
N MET A 203 25.87 -18.15 1.22
CA MET A 203 25.04 -16.96 1.12
C MET A 203 25.85 -15.68 1.19
N HIS A 204 26.91 -15.64 2.02
CA HIS A 204 27.80 -14.49 2.09
C HIS A 204 28.45 -14.20 0.73
N ALA A 205 28.98 -15.25 0.06
CA ALA A 205 29.55 -15.12 -1.28
C ALA A 205 28.53 -14.71 -2.34
N ALA A 206 27.27 -15.12 -2.21
CA ALA A 206 26.19 -14.66 -3.08
C ALA A 206 25.90 -13.17 -2.85
N VAL A 207 25.81 -12.72 -1.60
CA VAL A 207 25.57 -11.29 -1.25
C VAL A 207 26.72 -10.40 -1.73
N GLU A 208 27.97 -10.86 -1.67
CA GLU A 208 29.12 -10.11 -2.19
C GLU A 208 28.96 -9.75 -3.68
N GLN A 209 28.23 -10.58 -4.46
CA GLN A 209 27.99 -10.36 -5.88
C GLN A 209 26.89 -9.32 -6.16
N ILE A 210 26.10 -8.94 -5.16
CA ILE A 210 25.10 -7.88 -5.33
C ILE A 210 25.82 -6.58 -5.74
N ASP A 211 25.40 -6.02 -6.86
CA ASP A 211 25.80 -4.70 -7.34
C ASP A 211 24.68 -3.69 -7.03
N PRO A 212 24.86 -2.78 -6.06
CA PRO A 212 23.82 -1.79 -5.74
C PRO A 212 23.43 -0.85 -6.87
N ALA A 213 24.29 -0.73 -7.89
CA ALA A 213 24.00 0.08 -9.09
C ALA A 213 23.05 -0.62 -10.07
N LYS A 214 22.81 -1.92 -9.90
CA LYS A 214 21.92 -2.71 -10.75
C LYS A 214 20.54 -2.84 -10.17
N GLU A 215 19.55 -2.98 -11.04
CA GLU A 215 18.19 -3.30 -10.64
C GLU A 215 18.10 -4.67 -9.98
N ILE A 216 17.10 -4.83 -9.09
CA ILE A 216 16.83 -6.10 -8.41
C ILE A 216 16.55 -7.21 -9.43
N THR A 217 15.81 -6.90 -10.50
CA THR A 217 15.50 -7.85 -11.59
C THR A 217 16.72 -8.39 -12.31
N GLU A 218 17.79 -7.61 -12.41
CA GLU A 218 19.03 -8.05 -13.03
C GLU A 218 19.80 -9.05 -12.15
N GLN A 219 19.42 -9.15 -10.88
CA GLN A 219 20.07 -9.93 -9.82
C GLN A 219 19.07 -10.80 -9.05
N GLU A 220 17.89 -11.03 -9.62
CA GLU A 220 16.74 -11.67 -8.97
C GLU A 220 17.10 -13.02 -8.33
N GLU A 221 18.00 -13.80 -8.94
CA GLU A 221 18.41 -15.09 -8.43
C GLU A 221 19.02 -14.98 -7.02
N ILE A 222 19.84 -13.95 -6.76
CA ILE A 222 20.47 -13.73 -5.44
C ILE A 222 19.40 -13.34 -4.42
N TYR A 223 18.48 -12.46 -4.78
CA TYR A 223 17.39 -12.06 -3.88
C TYR A 223 16.44 -13.23 -3.56
N GLN A 224 16.15 -14.08 -4.54
CA GLN A 224 15.35 -15.29 -4.32
C GLN A 224 16.10 -16.29 -3.41
N GLN A 225 17.41 -16.44 -3.55
CA GLN A 225 18.21 -17.27 -2.64
C GLN A 225 18.18 -16.72 -1.21
N LEU A 226 18.32 -15.41 -1.02
CA LEU A 226 18.17 -14.76 0.29
C LEU A 226 16.82 -15.05 0.93
N MET A 227 15.73 -14.90 0.17
CA MET A 227 14.38 -15.21 0.64
C MET A 227 14.23 -16.70 1.01
N ALA A 228 14.70 -17.60 0.15
CA ALA A 228 14.58 -19.04 0.36
C ALA A 228 15.35 -19.53 1.60
N ASN A 229 16.42 -18.84 1.96
CA ASN A 229 17.27 -19.17 3.13
C ASN A 229 16.91 -18.32 4.38
N GLY A 230 15.85 -17.52 4.33
CA GLY A 230 15.34 -16.77 5.48
C GLY A 230 16.14 -15.50 5.84
N TYR A 231 16.97 -14.99 4.93
CA TYR A 231 17.71 -13.74 5.13
C TYR A 231 16.94 -12.50 4.68
N ALA A 232 16.01 -12.67 3.75
CA ALA A 232 15.06 -11.62 3.35
C ALA A 232 13.66 -12.10 3.73
N THR A 233 13.16 -11.69 4.86
CA THR A 233 11.88 -12.16 5.38
C THR A 233 10.82 -11.08 5.21
N ILE A 234 9.62 -11.54 4.86
CA ILE A 234 8.39 -10.75 4.95
C ILE A 234 7.71 -11.05 6.31
N GLU A 235 8.47 -11.47 7.31
CA GLU A 235 7.95 -12.07 8.54
C GLU A 235 6.97 -11.19 9.30
N ASP A 236 7.13 -9.89 9.19
CA ASP A 236 6.37 -8.95 10.00
C ASP A 236 4.96 -8.69 9.45
N ILE A 237 4.70 -9.12 8.23
CA ILE A 237 3.45 -8.78 7.53
C ILE A 237 2.21 -9.35 8.22
N PHE A 238 2.32 -10.48 8.91
CA PHE A 238 1.16 -11.21 9.42
C PHE A 238 1.17 -11.48 10.92
N ALA A 239 2.29 -11.31 11.61
CA ALA A 239 2.43 -11.72 13.01
C ALA A 239 1.67 -10.81 13.99
N GLU A 240 1.48 -9.54 13.67
CA GLU A 240 0.92 -8.52 14.58
C GLU A 240 -0.26 -7.74 13.97
N ALA A 241 -0.93 -8.26 12.93
CA ALA A 241 -2.06 -7.60 12.32
C ALA A 241 -3.23 -7.46 13.32
N GLU A 242 -3.41 -6.28 13.89
CA GLU A 242 -4.53 -5.93 14.76
C GLU A 242 -5.86 -5.97 14.02
N THR A 243 -5.84 -5.76 12.70
CA THR A 243 -6.99 -5.88 11.82
C THR A 243 -6.99 -7.26 11.18
N SER A 244 -8.08 -8.03 11.35
CA SER A 244 -8.23 -9.32 10.68
C SER A 244 -8.29 -9.12 9.15
N ILE A 245 -7.19 -9.39 8.46
CA ILE A 245 -7.11 -9.34 6.98
C ILE A 245 -8.23 -10.21 6.37
N VAL A 246 -8.47 -11.41 6.92
CA VAL A 246 -9.55 -12.29 6.46
C VAL A 246 -10.92 -11.61 6.54
N LYS A 247 -11.19 -10.89 7.65
CA LYS A 247 -12.43 -10.12 7.80
C LYS A 247 -12.48 -8.98 6.79
N SER A 248 -11.38 -8.28 6.60
CA SER A 248 -11.29 -7.15 5.68
C SER A 248 -11.52 -7.60 4.24
N ILE A 249 -10.95 -8.70 3.80
CA ILE A 249 -11.22 -9.29 2.48
C ILE A 249 -12.67 -9.73 2.36
N TRP A 250 -13.17 -10.51 3.33
CA TRP A 250 -14.47 -11.14 3.24
C TRP A 250 -15.63 -10.14 3.28
N MET A 251 -15.52 -9.11 4.10
CA MET A 251 -16.57 -8.12 4.33
C MET A 251 -16.32 -6.79 3.59
N ASN A 252 -15.37 -6.76 2.64
CA ASN A 252 -15.05 -5.55 1.90
C ASN A 252 -16.32 -4.92 1.29
N PRO A 253 -16.67 -3.68 1.66
CA PRO A 253 -17.90 -3.04 1.18
C PRO A 253 -17.81 -2.64 -0.30
N TYR A 254 -16.62 -2.42 -0.82
CA TYR A 254 -16.36 -1.81 -2.12
C TYR A 254 -16.14 -2.84 -3.23
N CYS A 255 -15.59 -4.01 -2.93
CA CYS A 255 -15.24 -5.02 -3.93
C CYS A 255 -16.32 -6.10 -4.12
N THR A 256 -16.55 -6.50 -5.35
CA THR A 256 -17.20 -7.77 -5.70
C THR A 256 -16.23 -8.94 -5.55
N PHE A 257 -16.73 -10.18 -5.59
CA PHE A 257 -15.85 -11.36 -5.64
C PHE A 257 -14.95 -11.39 -6.88
N GLY A 258 -15.49 -10.97 -8.03
CA GLY A 258 -14.73 -10.96 -9.28
C GLY A 258 -13.60 -9.95 -9.25
N GLU A 259 -13.83 -8.75 -8.73
CA GLU A 259 -12.79 -7.73 -8.56
C GLU A 259 -11.71 -8.19 -7.60
N GLN A 260 -12.07 -8.74 -6.41
CA GLN A 260 -11.08 -9.28 -5.48
C GLN A 260 -10.29 -10.44 -6.08
N TYR A 261 -10.97 -11.34 -6.82
CA TYR A 261 -10.29 -12.43 -7.50
C TYR A 261 -9.26 -11.91 -8.52
N ASN A 262 -9.63 -10.93 -9.31
CA ASN A 262 -8.72 -10.33 -10.28
C ASN A 262 -7.53 -9.64 -9.60
N MET A 263 -7.76 -8.88 -8.53
CA MET A 263 -6.69 -8.18 -7.81
C MET A 263 -5.70 -9.13 -7.13
N ILE A 264 -6.15 -10.34 -6.73
CA ILE A 264 -5.32 -11.29 -5.97
C ILE A 264 -4.70 -12.36 -6.88
N PHE A 265 -5.43 -12.82 -7.91
CA PHE A 265 -5.09 -14.04 -8.64
C PHE A 265 -4.98 -13.86 -10.15
N ALA A 266 -5.31 -12.70 -10.72
CA ALA A 266 -5.11 -12.50 -12.15
C ALA A 266 -3.61 -12.56 -12.48
N ASP A 267 -3.27 -13.26 -13.55
CA ASP A 267 -1.92 -13.21 -14.09
C ASP A 267 -1.75 -11.89 -14.85
N THR A 268 -1.04 -10.97 -14.23
CA THR A 268 -0.74 -9.64 -14.77
C THR A 268 0.70 -9.53 -15.30
N THR A 269 1.47 -10.62 -15.29
CA THR A 269 2.91 -10.61 -15.58
C THR A 269 3.28 -9.86 -16.87
N GLU A 270 2.59 -10.14 -17.98
CA GLU A 270 2.88 -9.47 -19.25
C GLU A 270 2.37 -8.00 -19.27
N TYR A 271 1.31 -7.73 -18.55
CA TYR A 271 0.82 -6.36 -18.36
C TYR A 271 1.78 -5.55 -17.51
N ASP A 272 2.26 -6.11 -16.41
CA ASP A 272 3.21 -5.46 -15.50
C ASP A 272 4.53 -5.14 -16.22
N LYS A 273 5.06 -6.09 -17.00
CA LYS A 273 6.25 -5.84 -17.86
C LYS A 273 6.05 -4.69 -18.84
N MET A 274 4.88 -4.61 -19.47
CA MET A 274 4.57 -3.52 -20.39
C MET A 274 4.50 -2.19 -19.64
N VAL A 275 3.78 -2.15 -18.52
CA VAL A 275 3.58 -0.93 -17.72
C VAL A 275 4.87 -0.42 -17.12
N THR A 276 5.75 -1.32 -16.67
CA THR A 276 7.04 -0.95 -16.07
C THR A 276 8.18 -0.79 -17.07
N GLY A 277 7.91 -0.96 -18.37
CA GLY A 277 8.95 -0.93 -19.38
C GLY A 277 9.97 -2.09 -19.28
N GLY A 278 9.57 -3.18 -18.58
CA GLY A 278 10.41 -4.38 -18.40
C GLY A 278 11.32 -4.37 -17.16
N SER A 279 11.33 -3.30 -16.40
CA SER A 279 11.97 -3.20 -15.07
C SER A 279 10.92 -3.34 -13.97
N ILE A 280 11.28 -3.81 -12.76
CA ILE A 280 10.35 -3.83 -11.62
C ILE A 280 9.86 -2.42 -11.28
N HIS A 281 10.74 -1.46 -11.43
CA HIS A 281 10.47 -0.08 -11.04
C HIS A 281 10.24 0.81 -12.28
N GLY A 282 10.78 0.44 -13.43
CA GLY A 282 10.64 1.18 -14.68
C GLY A 282 11.10 2.63 -14.58
N GLU A 283 10.68 3.42 -15.54
CA GLU A 283 10.91 4.87 -15.52
C GLU A 283 10.12 5.60 -14.42
N ALA A 284 9.15 4.90 -13.79
CA ALA A 284 8.38 5.45 -12.69
C ALA A 284 9.24 5.76 -11.44
N TYR A 285 10.45 5.19 -11.35
CA TYR A 285 11.31 5.39 -10.18
C TYR A 285 12.56 6.19 -10.40
N GLY A 286 12.99 6.47 -11.53
CA GLY A 286 14.25 7.09 -11.87
C GLY A 286 14.93 7.92 -10.76
N GLU A 287 16.22 8.14 -10.88
CA GLU A 287 17.03 9.00 -9.97
C GLU A 287 16.41 10.39 -9.76
N GLN A 288 15.61 10.85 -10.68
CA GLN A 288 14.89 12.12 -10.62
C GLN A 288 13.92 12.22 -9.43
N LEU A 289 13.45 11.08 -8.88
CA LEU A 289 12.57 11.07 -7.71
C LEU A 289 13.33 11.08 -6.38
N SER A 290 14.65 10.86 -6.37
CA SER A 290 15.44 10.90 -5.14
C SER A 290 15.21 12.18 -4.37
N ILE A 291 14.86 12.06 -3.09
CA ILE A 291 14.68 13.18 -2.16
C ILE A 291 15.88 13.38 -1.25
N ALA A 292 16.96 12.60 -1.40
CA ALA A 292 18.12 12.60 -0.51
C ALA A 292 18.70 13.99 -0.22
N ASN A 293 18.63 14.89 -1.20
CA ASN A 293 19.12 16.27 -1.11
C ASN A 293 17.99 17.31 -1.00
N ARG A 294 16.73 16.89 -0.82
CA ARG A 294 15.53 17.72 -0.78
C ARG A 294 14.91 17.68 0.61
N THR A 295 15.55 18.30 1.61
CA THR A 295 15.17 18.21 3.03
C THR A 295 14.37 19.39 3.54
N GLN A 296 14.10 20.40 2.71
CA GLN A 296 13.42 21.64 3.10
C GLN A 296 11.94 21.58 2.72
N TYR A 297 11.07 21.20 3.65
CA TYR A 297 9.62 21.16 3.44
C TYR A 297 8.97 22.46 3.90
N GLN A 298 8.03 22.96 3.11
CA GLN A 298 7.18 24.10 3.48
C GLN A 298 5.89 23.67 4.21
N VAL A 299 5.66 22.37 4.30
CA VAL A 299 4.53 21.74 5.01
C VAL A 299 5.05 20.81 6.11
N PRO A 300 4.27 20.52 7.14
CA PRO A 300 4.61 19.51 8.15
C PRO A 300 4.97 18.16 7.52
N PHE A 301 6.01 17.51 8.04
CA PHE A 301 6.52 16.23 7.57
C PHE A 301 6.49 15.17 8.68
N TYR A 302 5.81 14.07 8.45
CA TYR A 302 5.65 13.00 9.42
C TYR A 302 6.08 11.67 8.86
N LEU A 303 6.90 10.92 9.62
CA LEU A 303 7.40 9.60 9.23
C LEU A 303 6.80 8.53 10.16
N ILE A 304 6.21 7.49 9.57
CA ILE A 304 5.88 6.26 10.28
C ILE A 304 6.65 5.09 9.66
N GLN A 305 7.47 4.40 10.44
CA GLN A 305 8.43 3.43 9.92
C GLN A 305 8.47 2.18 10.80
N GLY A 306 8.55 1.00 10.16
CA GLY A 306 8.83 -0.25 10.87
C GLY A 306 10.27 -0.27 11.37
N LYS A 307 10.48 -0.67 12.63
CA LYS A 307 11.83 -0.74 13.24
C LYS A 307 12.74 -1.77 12.56
N ASN A 308 12.15 -2.81 11.98
CA ASN A 308 12.85 -3.89 11.30
C ASN A 308 12.62 -3.84 9.78
N ASP A 309 12.29 -2.68 9.22
CA ASP A 309 12.14 -2.52 7.78
C ASP A 309 13.52 -2.52 7.10
N HIS A 310 13.97 -3.71 6.77
CA HIS A 310 15.19 -3.93 6.00
C HIS A 310 14.82 -4.41 4.58
N ASN A 311 13.75 -3.89 4.02
CA ASN A 311 13.43 -4.08 2.61
C ASN A 311 14.42 -3.29 1.75
N VAL A 312 14.78 -3.85 0.60
CA VAL A 312 15.84 -3.33 -0.26
C VAL A 312 15.64 -1.88 -0.72
N GLY A 313 14.40 -1.42 -0.83
CA GLY A 313 14.05 -0.03 -1.21
C GLY A 313 13.85 0.92 -0.03
N THR A 314 13.50 0.41 1.16
CA THR A 314 12.97 1.20 2.28
C THR A 314 13.71 0.97 3.60
N MET A 315 15.03 0.84 3.54
CA MET A 315 15.88 0.62 4.72
C MET A 315 15.57 1.64 5.82
N VAL A 316 15.21 1.16 7.02
CA VAL A 316 14.85 2.02 8.17
C VAL A 316 15.94 3.02 8.52
N GLU A 317 17.22 2.63 8.41
CA GLU A 317 18.35 3.51 8.69
C GLU A 317 18.39 4.70 7.73
N VAL A 318 18.13 4.45 6.44
CA VAL A 318 18.11 5.52 5.42
C VAL A 318 16.96 6.48 5.67
N ALA A 319 15.77 5.94 6.00
CA ALA A 319 14.58 6.74 6.29
C ALA A 319 14.79 7.62 7.54
N VAL A 320 15.36 7.07 8.62
CA VAL A 320 15.63 7.80 9.87
C VAL A 320 16.72 8.85 9.67
N GLU A 321 17.84 8.51 9.01
CA GLU A 321 18.91 9.45 8.69
C GLU A 321 18.42 10.61 7.83
N TYR A 322 17.47 10.38 6.93
CA TYR A 322 16.83 11.43 6.14
C TYR A 322 15.92 12.30 7.02
N TYR A 323 15.05 11.68 7.85
CA TYR A 323 14.17 12.39 8.76
C TYR A 323 14.95 13.34 9.70
N GLU A 324 16.10 12.93 10.18
CA GLU A 324 16.94 13.78 11.02
C GLU A 324 17.36 15.09 10.31
N LYS A 325 17.60 15.02 9.00
CA LYS A 325 17.99 16.16 8.15
C LYS A 325 16.82 17.01 7.68
N VAL A 326 15.59 16.50 7.76
CA VAL A 326 14.39 17.23 7.33
C VAL A 326 14.23 18.49 8.18
N GLU A 327 14.01 19.62 7.53
CA GLU A 327 13.53 20.85 8.10
C GLU A 327 12.10 21.10 7.58
N ALA A 328 11.15 21.27 8.49
CA ALA A 328 9.74 21.45 8.21
C ALA A 328 9.10 22.34 9.30
N PRO A 329 7.93 22.96 9.05
CA PRO A 329 7.22 23.75 10.06
C PRO A 329 6.87 22.95 11.33
N ASP A 330 6.54 21.68 11.18
CA ASP A 330 6.45 20.67 12.24
C ASP A 330 6.93 19.33 11.69
N LYS A 331 7.50 18.48 12.54
CA LYS A 331 7.86 17.11 12.18
C LYS A 331 7.78 16.18 13.37
N ASP A 332 7.41 14.93 13.10
CA ASP A 332 7.39 13.86 14.11
C ASP A 332 7.67 12.53 13.46
N ILE A 333 8.11 11.56 14.25
CA ILE A 333 8.41 10.20 13.82
C ILE A 333 7.74 9.19 14.73
N CYS A 334 7.11 8.17 14.13
CA CYS A 334 6.55 7.01 14.81
C CYS A 334 7.27 5.75 14.35
N LEU A 335 8.04 5.14 15.23
CA LEU A 335 8.67 3.84 14.96
C LEU A 335 7.80 2.74 15.56
N VAL A 336 7.19 1.94 14.67
CA VAL A 336 6.34 0.80 15.05
C VAL A 336 7.15 -0.51 15.08
N GLU A 337 6.70 -1.48 15.88
CA GLU A 337 7.31 -2.80 15.85
C GLU A 337 7.00 -3.49 14.52
N GLY A 338 7.96 -4.28 14.02
CA GLY A 338 7.85 -5.01 12.77
C GLY A 338 8.52 -4.33 11.58
N GLY A 339 8.27 -4.85 10.38
CA GLY A 339 8.97 -4.49 9.14
C GLY A 339 8.18 -3.58 8.22
N HIS A 340 8.26 -3.90 6.92
CA HIS A 340 7.83 -3.03 5.82
C HIS A 340 6.35 -2.63 5.83
N ILE A 341 5.45 -3.55 6.17
CA ILE A 341 3.98 -3.29 6.14
C ILE A 341 3.45 -2.92 7.53
N SER A 342 4.26 -3.04 8.57
CA SER A 342 3.85 -2.75 9.95
C SER A 342 3.28 -1.35 10.14
N PRO A 343 3.71 -0.28 9.44
CA PRO A 343 3.05 1.01 9.49
C PRO A 343 1.55 0.98 9.19
N LEU A 344 1.09 0.05 8.34
CA LEU A 344 -0.32 -0.13 8.00
C LEU A 344 -1.01 -1.16 8.89
N LEU A 345 -0.31 -2.16 9.39
CA LEU A 345 -0.86 -3.25 10.21
C LEU A 345 -1.03 -2.85 11.67
N CYS A 346 -0.15 -2.02 12.22
CA CYS A 346 -0.25 -1.45 13.56
C CYS A 346 -1.29 -0.32 13.59
N CYS A 347 -2.53 -0.66 13.20
CA CYS A 347 -3.59 0.31 12.93
C CYS A 347 -3.90 1.25 14.10
N ASP A 348 -3.79 0.79 15.36
CA ASP A 348 -4.07 1.62 16.54
C ASP A 348 -2.93 2.63 16.77
N GLN A 349 -1.67 2.23 16.51
CA GLN A 349 -0.52 3.14 16.59
C GLN A 349 -0.57 4.16 15.44
N LEU A 350 -0.91 3.72 14.21
CA LEU A 350 -1.13 4.62 13.08
C LEU A 350 -2.24 5.62 13.40
N ALA A 351 -3.40 5.16 13.90
CA ALA A 351 -4.51 6.03 14.23
C ALA A 351 -4.14 7.03 15.32
N ALA A 352 -3.44 6.62 16.37
CA ALA A 352 -2.98 7.51 17.42
C ALA A 352 -1.98 8.56 16.91
N PHE A 353 -1.10 8.16 15.99
CA PHE A 353 -0.13 9.08 15.37
C PHE A 353 -0.83 10.11 14.47
N VAL A 354 -1.77 9.66 13.63
CA VAL A 354 -2.53 10.52 12.72
C VAL A 354 -3.47 11.45 13.50
N HIS A 355 -4.09 10.96 14.58
CA HIS A 355 -4.90 11.80 15.48
C HIS A 355 -4.08 12.95 16.09
N LYS A 356 -2.87 12.66 16.56
CA LYS A 356 -1.94 13.69 17.07
C LYS A 356 -1.58 14.73 16.00
N ILE A 357 -1.49 14.32 14.73
CA ILE A 357 -1.23 15.24 13.61
C ILE A 357 -2.43 16.15 13.40
N ASP A 358 -3.66 15.62 13.38
CA ASP A 358 -4.89 16.40 13.25
C ASP A 358 -5.03 17.44 14.38
N GLU A 359 -4.74 17.06 15.64
CA GLU A 359 -4.77 17.99 16.78
C GLU A 359 -3.78 19.15 16.63
N LYS A 360 -2.63 18.93 15.99
CA LYS A 360 -1.62 20.00 15.77
C LYS A 360 -2.02 20.94 14.62
N GLN A 361 -2.87 20.49 13.70
CA GLN A 361 -3.33 21.30 12.55
C GLN A 361 -4.54 22.18 12.88
N LYS A 362 -5.25 21.92 13.98
CA LYS A 362 -6.35 22.73 14.52
C LYS A 362 -5.85 23.92 15.31
#